data_e505fde792629d0a45bb97b0411dbdf4
#
_entry.id   e505fde792629d0a45bb97b0411dbdf4
#
_cell.length_a   1.000
_cell.length_b   1.000
_cell.length_c   1.000
_cell.angle_alpha   90.00
_cell.angle_beta   90.00
_cell.angle_gamma   90.00
#
_symmetry.space_group_name_H-M   'P 1'
#
loop_
_entity.id
_entity.type
_entity.pdbx_description
1 polymer ?
#
loop_
_entity_poly.entity_id
_entity_poly.type
_entity_poly.pdbx_seq_one_letter_code
_entity_poly.pdbx_strand_id
1 'polypeptide(L)'
;MKHRVTISSSNVSFDIEPSQTILEASLLAGINIPFGCRNGSCGSCKGKIISGQVFCDEYQQSAMTDDEKSNGYTLCCQSYVSSNVELDIKLNKFDNNLPEPKITPVRVESLVKLNHDVMRMTLKLPGSNSLEFLAGQYLEFIMNDGSRRAYSIASPPHDDLLELHLRSVSYTHLTLPTT
;
A
#
# COMPACT_ATOMS: atom_id res chain seq x y z
N MET A 1 22.54 -5.58 -9.04
CA MET A 1 22.68 -6.98 -8.55
C MET A 1 21.44 -7.26 -7.71
N LYS A 2 20.73 -8.36 -7.93
CA LYS A 2 19.56 -8.71 -7.10
C LYS A 2 20.04 -9.25 -5.76
N HIS A 3 19.29 -8.97 -4.71
CA HIS A 3 19.49 -9.54 -3.38
C HIS A 3 18.31 -10.45 -3.04
N ARG A 4 18.43 -11.18 -1.94
CA ARG A 4 17.38 -12.06 -1.44
C ARG A 4 16.92 -11.62 -0.06
N VAL A 5 15.61 -11.54 0.13
CA VAL A 5 14.98 -11.36 1.44
C VAL A 5 14.35 -12.67 1.86
N THR A 6 14.65 -13.12 3.07
CA THR A 6 14.07 -14.32 3.69
C THR A 6 13.26 -13.90 4.91
N ILE A 7 12.03 -14.37 4.99
CA ILE A 7 11.16 -14.17 6.16
C ILE A 7 11.36 -15.34 7.12
N SER A 8 12.02 -15.08 8.25
CA SER A 8 12.42 -16.13 9.21
C SER A 8 11.22 -16.90 9.80
N SER A 9 10.11 -16.20 10.09
CA SER A 9 8.92 -16.79 10.71
C SER A 9 8.17 -17.80 9.82
N SER A 10 8.34 -17.74 8.50
CA SER A 10 7.65 -18.61 7.52
C SER A 10 8.57 -19.36 6.58
N ASN A 11 9.88 -19.11 6.67
CA ASN A 11 10.92 -19.66 5.78
C ASN A 11 10.64 -19.42 4.28
N VAL A 12 9.96 -18.31 3.97
CA VAL A 12 9.65 -17.87 2.60
C VAL A 12 10.69 -16.85 2.17
N SER A 13 11.13 -16.91 0.91
CA SER A 13 12.09 -15.96 0.37
C SER A 13 11.66 -15.42 -0.98
N PHE A 14 12.12 -14.20 -1.29
CA PHE A 14 11.91 -13.54 -2.58
C PHE A 14 13.15 -12.73 -2.98
N ASP A 15 13.27 -12.51 -4.28
CA ASP A 15 14.34 -11.68 -4.83
C ASP A 15 13.89 -10.20 -4.86
N ILE A 16 14.82 -9.28 -4.61
CA ILE A 16 14.60 -7.85 -4.57
C ILE A 16 15.65 -7.12 -5.40
N GLU A 17 15.22 -6.12 -6.17
CA GLU A 17 16.11 -5.23 -6.89
C GLU A 17 16.49 -4.02 -6.01
N PRO A 18 17.67 -3.40 -6.22
CA PRO A 18 18.12 -2.28 -5.38
C PRO A 18 17.19 -1.05 -5.38
N SER A 19 16.39 -0.89 -6.43
CA SER A 19 15.42 0.21 -6.57
C SER A 19 14.04 -0.08 -5.99
N GLN A 20 13.82 -1.29 -5.50
CA GLN A 20 12.54 -1.72 -4.93
C GLN A 20 12.57 -1.63 -3.41
N THR A 21 11.44 -1.29 -2.82
CA THR A 21 11.24 -1.49 -1.39
C THR A 21 10.99 -2.96 -1.07
N ILE A 22 11.28 -3.36 0.16
CA ILE A 22 10.99 -4.74 0.63
C ILE A 22 9.52 -5.09 0.43
N LEU A 23 8.60 -4.14 0.68
CA LEU A 23 7.17 -4.35 0.48
C LEU A 23 6.81 -4.55 -1.00
N GLU A 24 7.34 -3.73 -1.90
CA GLU A 24 7.07 -3.86 -3.34
C GLU A 24 7.54 -5.20 -3.88
N ALA A 25 8.76 -5.60 -3.55
CA ALA A 25 9.31 -6.88 -3.98
C ALA A 25 8.51 -8.07 -3.42
N SER A 26 8.08 -8.01 -2.14
CA SER A 26 7.26 -9.04 -1.53
C SER A 26 5.91 -9.21 -2.23
N LEU A 27 5.24 -8.10 -2.56
CA LEU A 27 3.96 -8.12 -3.28
C LEU A 27 4.09 -8.68 -4.69
N LEU A 28 5.16 -8.32 -5.41
CA LEU A 28 5.46 -8.89 -6.74
C LEU A 28 5.74 -10.40 -6.69
N ALA A 29 6.28 -10.88 -5.57
CA ALA A 29 6.51 -12.29 -5.33
C ALA A 29 5.28 -13.03 -4.77
N GLY A 30 4.13 -12.35 -4.61
CA GLY A 30 2.93 -12.92 -4.03
C GLY A 30 3.01 -13.15 -2.52
N ILE A 31 3.94 -12.48 -1.82
CA ILE A 31 4.13 -12.61 -0.38
C ILE A 31 3.48 -11.42 0.33
N ASN A 32 2.51 -11.70 1.18
CA ASN A 32 1.66 -10.68 1.79
C ASN A 32 2.21 -10.20 3.13
N ILE A 33 3.18 -9.28 3.10
CA ILE A 33 3.61 -8.51 4.26
C ILE A 33 2.47 -7.57 4.67
N PRO A 34 2.10 -7.46 5.98
CA PRO A 34 1.11 -6.50 6.43
C PRO A 34 1.49 -5.07 6.04
N PHE A 35 0.56 -4.31 5.49
CA PHE A 35 0.80 -2.90 5.16
C PHE A 35 -0.50 -2.09 5.22
N GLY A 36 -0.37 -0.76 5.25
CA GLY A 36 -1.48 0.18 5.21
C GLY A 36 -1.14 1.39 4.34
N CYS A 37 -0.44 2.38 4.88
CA CYS A 37 -0.21 3.68 4.25
C CYS A 37 0.80 3.70 3.10
N ARG A 38 1.76 2.79 3.05
CA ARG A 38 2.90 2.71 2.10
C ARG A 38 3.86 3.92 2.09
N ASN A 39 3.71 4.85 3.02
CA ASN A 39 4.50 6.10 3.10
C ASN A 39 5.18 6.29 4.46
N GLY A 40 5.38 5.23 5.23
CA GLY A 40 6.11 5.30 6.50
C GLY A 40 5.34 5.92 7.67
N SER A 41 4.00 6.07 7.60
CA SER A 41 3.25 6.79 8.64
C SER A 41 2.40 5.92 9.57
N CYS A 42 2.13 4.63 9.25
CA CYS A 42 1.22 3.81 10.06
C CYS A 42 1.87 2.68 10.86
N GLY A 43 3.10 2.27 10.53
CA GLY A 43 3.82 1.19 11.21
C GLY A 43 3.34 -0.23 10.91
N SER A 44 2.30 -0.45 10.08
CA SER A 44 1.73 -1.79 9.81
C SER A 44 2.73 -2.76 9.17
N CYS A 45 3.69 -2.25 8.41
CA CYS A 45 4.73 -3.05 7.74
C CYS A 45 6.05 -3.14 8.53
N LYS A 46 6.01 -2.88 9.84
CA LYS A 46 7.18 -2.93 10.71
C LYS A 46 7.65 -4.37 10.89
N GLY A 47 8.92 -4.64 10.57
CA GLY A 47 9.59 -5.92 10.79
C GLY A 47 10.94 -5.72 11.46
N LYS A 48 11.53 -6.81 11.98
CA LYS A 48 12.84 -6.79 12.63
C LYS A 48 13.87 -7.43 11.73
N ILE A 49 14.96 -6.72 11.46
CA ILE A 49 16.11 -7.23 10.72
C ILE A 49 16.88 -8.19 11.61
N ILE A 50 17.02 -9.43 11.18
CA ILE A 50 17.82 -10.46 11.87
C ILE A 50 19.24 -10.44 11.35
N SER A 51 19.41 -10.30 10.03
CA SER A 51 20.71 -10.20 9.38
C SER A 51 20.62 -9.42 8.07
N GLY A 52 21.75 -8.89 7.61
CA GLY A 52 21.85 -8.14 6.37
C GLY A 52 21.83 -6.62 6.58
N GLN A 53 21.93 -5.88 5.44
CA GLN A 53 21.99 -4.43 5.44
C GLN A 53 20.75 -3.85 4.80
N VAL A 54 20.03 -3.01 5.56
CA VAL A 54 18.79 -2.35 5.15
C VAL A 54 18.94 -0.85 5.37
N PHE A 55 18.55 -0.09 4.36
CA PHE A 55 18.41 1.35 4.45
C PHE A 55 16.90 1.69 4.48
N CYS A 56 16.46 2.40 5.51
CA CYS A 56 15.08 2.88 5.64
C CYS A 56 15.06 4.38 5.35
N ASP A 57 14.25 4.77 4.38
CA ASP A 57 14.02 6.16 3.97
C ASP A 57 13.19 6.94 5.01
N GLU A 58 12.62 8.06 4.64
CA GLU A 58 11.84 8.90 5.55
C GLU A 58 10.62 8.19 6.13
N TYR A 59 10.38 8.37 7.42
CA TYR A 59 9.23 7.81 8.14
C TYR A 59 8.81 8.71 9.31
N GLN A 60 7.59 8.53 9.78
CA GLN A 60 7.09 9.24 10.95
C GLN A 60 7.46 8.52 12.25
N GLN A 61 7.84 9.27 13.27
CA GLN A 61 8.17 8.76 14.60
C GLN A 61 7.00 7.98 15.27
N SER A 62 5.76 8.30 14.88
CA SER A 62 4.57 7.56 15.29
C SER A 62 4.49 6.14 14.71
N ALA A 63 5.14 5.89 13.57
CA ALA A 63 5.19 4.59 12.91
C ALA A 63 6.37 3.73 13.39
N MET A 64 7.53 4.36 13.65
CA MET A 64 8.72 3.71 14.16
C MET A 64 9.58 4.73 14.90
N THR A 65 9.99 4.43 16.12
CA THR A 65 10.86 5.30 16.92
C THR A 65 12.34 5.08 16.55
N ASP A 66 13.20 6.05 16.92
CA ASP A 66 14.65 5.92 16.73
C ASP A 66 15.23 4.78 17.58
N ASP A 67 14.65 4.52 18.75
CA ASP A 67 15.00 3.37 19.59
C ASP A 67 14.67 2.04 18.90
N GLU A 68 13.50 1.93 18.26
CA GLU A 68 13.14 0.73 17.49
C GLU A 68 14.09 0.55 16.31
N LYS A 69 14.39 1.62 15.57
CA LYS A 69 15.37 1.57 14.47
C LYS A 69 16.74 1.10 14.97
N SER A 70 17.21 1.63 16.10
CA SER A 70 18.47 1.22 16.71
C SER A 70 18.47 -0.23 17.18
N ASN A 71 17.30 -0.78 17.50
CA ASN A 71 17.08 -2.19 17.86
C ASN A 71 16.83 -3.10 16.63
N GLY A 72 17.06 -2.60 15.41
CA GLY A 72 16.99 -3.35 14.18
C GLY A 72 15.59 -3.44 13.56
N TYR A 73 14.63 -2.62 13.99
CA TYR A 73 13.33 -2.55 13.29
C TYR A 73 13.42 -1.71 12.03
N THR A 74 12.57 -2.02 11.06
CA THR A 74 12.45 -1.29 9.80
C THR A 74 11.00 -1.29 9.31
N LEU A 75 10.66 -0.34 8.44
CA LEU A 75 9.37 -0.28 7.76
C LEU A 75 9.52 -0.78 6.32
N CYS A 76 8.99 -1.95 5.99
CA CYS A 76 9.18 -2.60 4.70
C CYS A 76 8.76 -1.74 3.49
N CYS A 77 7.82 -0.79 3.66
CA CYS A 77 7.37 0.11 2.61
C CYS A 77 8.34 1.28 2.31
N GLN A 78 9.33 1.50 3.19
CA GLN A 78 10.33 2.57 3.07
C GLN A 78 11.76 2.01 3.09
N SER A 79 11.92 0.70 2.96
CA SER A 79 13.19 0.02 3.17
C SER A 79 13.72 -0.64 1.91
N TYR A 80 14.97 -0.32 1.60
CA TYR A 80 15.76 -0.87 0.50
C TYR A 80 16.88 -1.74 1.08
N VAL A 81 17.40 -2.66 0.29
CA VAL A 81 18.45 -3.57 0.73
C VAL A 81 19.73 -3.38 -0.08
N SER A 82 20.88 -3.57 0.58
CA SER A 82 22.19 -3.56 -0.08
C SER A 82 22.93 -4.91 0.07
N SER A 83 22.32 -5.88 0.72
CA SER A 83 22.80 -7.25 0.85
C SER A 83 21.61 -8.22 0.91
N ASN A 84 21.86 -9.52 0.99
CA ASN A 84 20.82 -10.46 1.39
C ASN A 84 20.39 -10.16 2.82
N VAL A 85 19.09 -10.26 3.08
CA VAL A 85 18.45 -9.87 4.34
C VAL A 85 17.62 -11.01 4.88
N GLU A 86 17.71 -11.22 6.19
CA GLU A 86 16.77 -12.03 6.94
C GLU A 86 15.90 -11.09 7.79
N LEU A 87 14.59 -11.22 7.65
CA LEU A 87 13.59 -10.36 8.27
C LEU A 87 12.60 -11.17 9.09
N ASP A 88 12.41 -10.80 10.34
CA ASP A 88 11.32 -11.34 11.17
C ASP A 88 10.12 -10.41 11.08
N ILE A 89 9.08 -10.88 10.39
CA ILE A 89 7.80 -10.23 10.26
C ILE A 89 6.69 -11.27 10.11
N LYS A 90 5.58 -11.05 10.79
CA LYS A 90 4.44 -11.94 10.69
C LYS A 90 3.69 -11.66 9.39
N LEU A 91 3.64 -12.65 8.50
CA LEU A 91 2.88 -12.54 7.26
C LEU A 91 1.37 -12.62 7.52
N ASN A 92 0.59 -11.89 6.73
CA ASN A 92 -0.84 -12.13 6.68
C ASN A 92 -1.08 -13.52 6.09
N LYS A 93 -1.99 -14.27 6.68
CA LYS A 93 -2.45 -15.53 6.07
C LYS A 93 -3.10 -15.18 4.74
N PHE A 94 -2.62 -15.79 3.66
CA PHE A 94 -3.29 -15.70 2.37
C PHE A 94 -4.69 -16.29 2.52
N ASP A 95 -5.70 -15.47 2.31
CA ASP A 95 -6.97 -15.96 1.83
C ASP A 95 -6.82 -16.08 0.30
N ASN A 96 -6.76 -17.31 -0.22
CA ASN A 96 -6.64 -17.59 -1.65
C ASN A 96 -7.79 -16.99 -2.50
N ASN A 97 -8.77 -16.38 -1.83
CA ASN A 97 -9.92 -15.71 -2.43
C ASN A 97 -9.74 -14.19 -2.57
N LEU A 98 -8.59 -13.62 -2.17
CA LEU A 98 -8.35 -12.18 -2.36
C LEU A 98 -8.03 -11.90 -3.83
N PRO A 99 -8.76 -10.96 -4.46
CA PRO A 99 -8.46 -10.54 -5.82
C PRO A 99 -7.05 -9.95 -5.91
N GLU A 100 -6.34 -10.27 -6.98
CA GLU A 100 -5.01 -9.69 -7.22
C GLU A 100 -5.12 -8.17 -7.45
N PRO A 101 -4.18 -7.36 -6.91
CA PRO A 101 -4.14 -5.93 -7.19
C PRO A 101 -3.95 -5.67 -8.71
N LYS A 102 -4.85 -4.88 -9.28
CA LYS A 102 -4.80 -4.50 -10.71
C LYS A 102 -4.75 -2.99 -10.85
N ILE A 103 -3.96 -2.50 -11.79
CA ILE A 103 -4.01 -1.09 -12.22
C ILE A 103 -5.07 -1.00 -13.32
N THR A 104 -6.09 -0.20 -13.07
CA THR A 104 -7.22 -0.05 -14.00
C THR A 104 -7.54 1.44 -14.17
N PRO A 105 -7.66 1.95 -15.40
CA PRO A 105 -8.15 3.29 -15.62
C PRO A 105 -9.60 3.39 -15.15
N VAL A 106 -9.97 4.52 -14.57
CA VAL A 106 -11.34 4.79 -14.11
C VAL A 106 -11.78 6.18 -14.55
N ARG A 107 -13.08 6.38 -14.75
CA ARG A 107 -13.66 7.69 -15.00
C ARG A 107 -14.42 8.14 -13.76
N VAL A 108 -14.23 9.40 -13.38
CA VAL A 108 -15.10 10.04 -12.39
C VAL A 108 -16.46 10.29 -13.03
N GLU A 109 -17.49 9.61 -12.54
CA GLU A 109 -18.87 9.74 -13.04
C GLU A 109 -19.58 10.90 -12.35
N SER A 110 -19.38 11.04 -11.03
CA SER A 110 -19.92 12.18 -10.28
C SER A 110 -19.04 12.55 -9.10
N LEU A 111 -19.15 13.82 -8.70
CA LEU A 111 -18.51 14.36 -7.51
C LEU A 111 -19.52 15.26 -6.79
N VAL A 112 -20.00 14.82 -5.63
CA VAL A 112 -21.08 15.49 -4.88
C VAL A 112 -20.58 15.84 -3.50
N LYS A 113 -20.71 17.13 -3.14
CA LYS A 113 -20.41 17.59 -1.78
C LYS A 113 -21.52 17.15 -0.81
N LEU A 114 -21.16 16.34 0.17
CA LEU A 114 -22.10 15.84 1.19
C LEU A 114 -22.24 16.82 2.36
N ASN A 115 -21.12 17.42 2.77
CA ASN A 115 -21.08 18.43 3.82
C ASN A 115 -19.87 19.37 3.63
N HIS A 116 -19.46 20.13 4.67
CA HIS A 116 -18.38 21.11 4.56
C HIS A 116 -17.01 20.51 4.22
N ASP A 117 -16.74 19.25 4.61
CA ASP A 117 -15.44 18.59 4.47
C ASP A 117 -15.48 17.22 3.80
N VAL A 118 -16.65 16.68 3.43
CA VAL A 118 -16.78 15.37 2.78
C VAL A 118 -17.38 15.48 1.40
N MET A 119 -16.72 14.87 0.44
CA MET A 119 -17.20 14.68 -0.94
C MET A 119 -17.44 13.20 -1.22
N ARG A 120 -18.56 12.89 -1.85
CA ARG A 120 -18.81 11.59 -2.46
C ARG A 120 -18.33 11.61 -3.90
N MET A 121 -17.45 10.67 -4.24
CA MET A 121 -16.98 10.45 -5.59
C MET A 121 -17.50 9.09 -6.08
N THR A 122 -18.12 9.07 -7.26
CA THR A 122 -18.43 7.81 -7.92
C THR A 122 -17.52 7.61 -9.13
N LEU A 123 -17.01 6.39 -9.25
CA LEU A 123 -16.09 5.99 -10.31
C LEU A 123 -16.74 4.91 -11.17
N LYS A 124 -16.56 5.04 -12.49
CA LYS A 124 -16.97 4.04 -13.46
C LYS A 124 -15.77 3.37 -14.09
N LEU A 125 -15.80 2.06 -14.11
CA LEU A 125 -14.81 1.23 -14.81
C LEU A 125 -15.06 1.24 -16.33
N PRO A 126 -14.03 1.12 -17.18
CA PRO A 126 -14.21 1.05 -18.62
C PRO A 126 -14.84 -0.28 -19.06
N GLY A 127 -15.82 -0.21 -19.96
CA GLY A 127 -16.51 -1.37 -20.51
C GLY A 127 -17.44 -2.08 -19.54
N SER A 128 -17.62 -3.38 -19.72
CA SER A 128 -18.40 -4.28 -18.82
C SER A 128 -17.54 -4.91 -17.72
N ASN A 129 -16.36 -4.39 -17.47
CA ASN A 129 -15.46 -4.92 -16.46
C ASN A 129 -15.97 -4.56 -15.06
N SER A 130 -16.29 -5.57 -14.25
CA SER A 130 -16.46 -5.41 -12.82
C SER A 130 -15.10 -5.52 -12.13
N LEU A 131 -14.85 -4.69 -11.13
CA LEU A 131 -13.72 -4.86 -10.23
C LEU A 131 -14.14 -5.85 -9.16
N GLU A 132 -13.49 -7.01 -9.12
CA GLU A 132 -13.65 -7.92 -8.01
C GLU A 132 -12.93 -7.38 -6.79
N PHE A 133 -13.67 -7.13 -5.71
CA PHE A 133 -13.12 -6.71 -4.43
C PHE A 133 -13.99 -7.23 -3.28
N LEU A 134 -13.44 -7.25 -2.09
CA LEU A 134 -14.18 -7.59 -0.87
C LEU A 134 -14.51 -6.32 -0.07
N ALA A 135 -15.63 -6.38 0.65
CA ALA A 135 -16.01 -5.30 1.56
C ALA A 135 -14.87 -5.00 2.55
N GLY A 136 -14.58 -3.72 2.75
CA GLY A 136 -13.46 -3.25 3.59
C GLY A 136 -12.13 -3.07 2.86
N GLN A 137 -12.04 -3.41 1.57
CA GLN A 137 -10.88 -3.10 0.75
C GLN A 137 -10.84 -1.61 0.37
N TYR A 138 -9.67 -1.17 -0.07
CA TYR A 138 -9.42 0.19 -0.53
C TYR A 138 -8.78 0.17 -1.93
N LEU A 139 -8.86 1.28 -2.62
CA LEU A 139 -8.13 1.52 -3.86
C LEU A 139 -7.08 2.63 -3.65
N GLU A 140 -6.09 2.67 -4.52
CA GLU A 140 -5.09 3.72 -4.55
C GLU A 140 -5.15 4.49 -5.86
N PHE A 141 -5.27 5.81 -5.77
CA PHE A 141 -5.01 6.67 -6.93
C PHE A 141 -3.50 6.82 -7.12
N ILE A 142 -3.05 6.58 -8.34
CA ILE A 142 -1.68 6.87 -8.77
C ILE A 142 -1.70 8.28 -9.34
N MET A 143 -1.03 9.21 -8.66
CA MET A 143 -0.97 10.61 -9.06
C MET A 143 0.08 10.82 -10.16
N ASN A 144 0.03 11.97 -10.85
CA ASN A 144 0.98 12.29 -11.94
C ASN A 144 2.44 12.40 -11.47
N ASP A 145 2.67 12.71 -10.21
CA ASP A 145 3.99 12.75 -9.56
C ASP A 145 4.48 11.38 -9.07
N GLY A 146 3.70 10.30 -9.34
CA GLY A 146 3.97 8.95 -8.88
C GLY A 146 3.54 8.68 -7.44
N SER A 147 3.10 9.68 -6.68
CA SER A 147 2.57 9.47 -5.33
C SER A 147 1.27 8.67 -5.36
N ARG A 148 0.96 7.98 -4.26
CA ARG A 148 -0.24 7.15 -4.13
C ARG A 148 -1.10 7.65 -2.99
N ARG A 149 -2.41 7.62 -3.19
CA ARG A 149 -3.40 7.99 -2.17
C ARG A 149 -4.45 6.91 -2.05
N ALA A 150 -4.54 6.31 -0.86
CA ALA A 150 -5.48 5.24 -0.55
C ALA A 150 -6.83 5.80 -0.08
N TYR A 151 -7.91 5.21 -0.60
CA TYR A 151 -9.28 5.52 -0.20
C TYR A 151 -10.08 4.23 -0.06
N SER A 152 -10.77 4.08 1.07
CA SER A 152 -11.67 2.95 1.29
C SER A 152 -12.82 2.97 0.30
N ILE A 153 -13.19 1.81 -0.23
CA ILE A 153 -14.37 1.65 -1.07
C ILE A 153 -15.59 1.66 -0.16
N ALA A 154 -16.55 2.54 -0.44
CA ALA A 154 -17.77 2.73 0.33
C ALA A 154 -18.97 1.97 -0.27
N SER A 155 -18.93 1.64 -1.57
CA SER A 155 -19.94 0.82 -2.22
C SER A 155 -19.75 -0.67 -1.94
N PRO A 156 -20.81 -1.47 -1.98
CA PRO A 156 -20.70 -2.92 -1.90
C PRO A 156 -20.12 -3.50 -3.22
N PRO A 157 -19.55 -4.74 -3.17
CA PRO A 157 -18.87 -5.34 -4.33
C PRO A 157 -19.79 -5.64 -5.55
N HIS A 158 -21.09 -5.65 -5.37
CA HIS A 158 -22.07 -5.95 -6.44
C HIS A 158 -22.60 -4.72 -7.17
N ASP A 159 -22.16 -3.51 -6.77
CA ASP A 159 -22.54 -2.27 -7.46
C ASP A 159 -21.70 -2.05 -8.72
N ASP A 160 -22.33 -1.49 -9.76
CA ASP A 160 -21.67 -1.16 -11.03
C ASP A 160 -20.72 0.05 -10.91
N LEU A 161 -20.92 0.89 -9.91
CA LEU A 161 -20.11 2.07 -9.63
C LEU A 161 -19.38 1.92 -8.30
N LEU A 162 -18.11 2.30 -8.29
CA LEU A 162 -17.36 2.40 -7.05
C LEU A 162 -17.64 3.74 -6.38
N GLU A 163 -18.03 3.72 -5.12
CA GLU A 163 -18.25 4.92 -4.32
C GLU A 163 -17.11 5.12 -3.31
N LEU A 164 -16.61 6.34 -3.22
CA LEU A 164 -15.61 6.76 -2.26
C LEU A 164 -16.11 7.98 -1.50
N HIS A 165 -15.78 8.05 -0.20
CA HIS A 165 -15.96 9.25 0.61
C HIS A 165 -14.60 9.91 0.84
N LEU A 166 -14.42 11.08 0.24
CA LEU A 166 -13.20 11.86 0.32
C LEU A 166 -13.37 12.94 1.38
N ARG A 167 -12.58 12.86 2.45
CA ARG A 167 -12.57 13.93 3.46
C ARG A 167 -11.46 14.92 3.15
N SER A 168 -11.84 16.18 3.00
CA SER A 168 -10.89 17.29 2.89
C SER A 168 -10.35 17.62 4.28
N VAL A 169 -9.13 17.22 4.58
CA VAL A 169 -8.36 17.78 5.70
C VAL A 169 -7.56 18.96 5.16
N SER A 170 -7.38 20.01 5.95
CA SER A 170 -6.86 21.35 5.58
C SER A 170 -5.55 21.40 4.78
N TYR A 171 -4.94 20.27 4.46
CA TYR A 171 -3.66 20.15 3.75
C TYR A 171 -3.72 19.35 2.45
N THR A 172 -4.88 18.87 2.02
CA THR A 172 -5.00 18.07 0.79
C THR A 172 -5.91 18.73 -0.23
N HIS A 173 -5.33 19.58 -1.09
CA HIS A 173 -5.98 19.90 -2.36
C HIS A 173 -5.84 18.67 -3.28
N LEU A 174 -6.93 17.93 -3.46
CA LEU A 174 -7.02 16.91 -4.48
C LEU A 174 -7.26 17.60 -5.82
N THR A 175 -6.21 18.00 -6.53
CA THR A 175 -6.33 18.40 -7.92
C THR A 175 -6.43 17.13 -8.76
N LEU A 176 -7.66 16.75 -9.14
CA LEU A 176 -7.85 15.72 -10.15
C LEU A 176 -7.46 16.34 -11.51
N PRO A 177 -6.71 15.61 -12.36
CA PRO A 177 -6.47 16.08 -13.72
C PRO A 177 -7.82 16.17 -14.46
N THR A 178 -8.19 17.38 -14.87
CA THR A 178 -9.30 17.61 -15.79
C THR A 178 -8.79 17.32 -17.19
N THR A 179 -9.29 16.29 -17.82
CA THR A 179 -9.21 16.09 -19.29
C THR A 179 -10.36 16.75 -19.97
#